data_7fa9c0d97148dacada8a20a810aa0a1b
#
_entry.id   7fa9c0d97148dacada8a20a810aa0a1b
#
_cell.length_a   1.000
_cell.length_b   1.000
_cell.length_c   1.000
_cell.angle_alpha   90.00
_cell.angle_beta   90.00
_cell.angle_gamma   90.00
#
_symmetry.space_group_name_H-M   'P 1'
#
loop_
_entity.id
_entity.type
_entity.pdbx_description
1 polymer ?
#
loop_
_entity_poly.entity_id
_entity_poly.type
_entity_poly.pdbx_seq_one_letter_code
_entity_poly.pdbx_strand_id
1 'polypeptide(L)'
;MHINELSKILNQYFNFHKARSDCFAQLVIAMITVKTVNFTHLATAFMTESFPESCYKRIQRFFRFLKFDPYVVASMVIALFGLKNKKLSLALDRTNWKFGKLDINILMLTVAYRGIALPLMWSCLKKRGNSNTFERIGLIKRILLLIGPANIACLLGDREFIGMEWIKWLDEQNIPFLFRIRNNSLLEGILPVNAFFRRLPPHKKVKNGKTLLWGRNVYLSTRWSYNKDELVTIISNRKLQSPFKLYRKRWEIETLFGCLKKRGFCFEDTHLIHLARIETLICVLTVAFCWSHLVGEAKEEKVPIETKSHGRKAKSIFRYGFDELRGIFLNLRKKMVCF
;
A
#
# COMPACT_ATOMS: atom_id res chain seq x y z
N MET A 1 -26.17 -5.84 -7.39
CA MET A 1 -25.32 -4.97 -8.26
C MET A 1 -24.89 -5.79 -9.44
N HIS A 2 -25.32 -5.43 -10.64
CA HIS A 2 -24.97 -6.15 -11.86
C HIS A 2 -23.53 -5.80 -12.28
N ILE A 3 -22.84 -6.75 -12.95
CA ILE A 3 -21.49 -6.54 -13.53
C ILE A 3 -21.44 -5.24 -14.34
N ASN A 4 -22.53 -4.95 -15.06
CA ASN A 4 -22.68 -3.74 -15.87
C ASN A 4 -22.59 -2.43 -15.05
N GLU A 5 -23.03 -2.41 -13.80
CA GLU A 5 -22.94 -1.24 -12.93
C GLU A 5 -21.49 -0.99 -12.48
N LEU A 6 -20.79 -2.05 -12.06
CA LEU A 6 -19.38 -1.93 -11.73
C LEU A 6 -18.55 -1.51 -12.95
N SER A 7 -18.82 -2.11 -14.12
CA SER A 7 -18.17 -1.75 -15.37
C SER A 7 -18.39 -0.27 -15.72
N LYS A 8 -19.61 0.27 -15.53
CA LYS A 8 -19.91 1.70 -15.72
C LYS A 8 -19.14 2.58 -14.76
N ILE A 9 -19.11 2.24 -13.46
CA ILE A 9 -18.36 2.99 -12.45
C ILE A 9 -16.86 3.02 -12.78
N LEU A 10 -16.29 1.85 -13.11
CA LEU A 10 -14.88 1.76 -13.51
C LEU A 10 -14.60 2.60 -14.76
N ASN A 11 -15.53 2.61 -15.71
CA ASN A 11 -15.33 3.35 -16.95
C ASN A 11 -15.37 4.87 -16.78
N GLN A 12 -15.96 5.39 -15.70
CA GLN A 12 -15.87 6.82 -15.33
C GLN A 12 -14.44 7.28 -15.05
N TYR A 13 -13.60 6.35 -14.55
CA TYR A 13 -12.19 6.64 -14.26
C TYR A 13 -11.26 6.24 -15.41
N PHE A 14 -11.47 5.07 -16.01
CA PHE A 14 -10.47 4.45 -16.89
C PHE A 14 -10.77 4.61 -18.38
N ASN A 15 -11.97 4.99 -18.75
CA ASN A 15 -12.42 5.22 -20.14
C ASN A 15 -11.99 4.10 -21.12
N PHE A 16 -12.19 2.84 -20.71
CA PHE A 16 -11.88 1.68 -21.56
C PHE A 16 -13.02 1.35 -22.51
N HIS A 17 -12.69 0.72 -23.63
CA HIS A 17 -13.71 0.08 -24.47
C HIS A 17 -14.52 -0.95 -23.66
N LYS A 18 -15.82 -1.06 -23.90
CA LYS A 18 -16.78 -1.89 -23.15
C LYS A 18 -16.23 -3.28 -22.78
N ALA A 19 -15.70 -4.02 -23.77
CA ALA A 19 -15.19 -5.39 -23.53
C ALA A 19 -14.03 -5.44 -22.52
N ARG A 20 -13.21 -4.37 -22.42
CA ARG A 20 -12.12 -4.27 -21.42
C ARG A 20 -12.66 -3.89 -20.06
N SER A 21 -13.62 -2.94 -19.99
CA SER A 21 -14.30 -2.56 -18.75
C SER A 21 -15.05 -3.74 -18.13
N ASP A 22 -15.74 -4.53 -18.94
CA ASP A 22 -16.43 -5.74 -18.50
C ASP A 22 -15.45 -6.81 -17.99
N CYS A 23 -14.33 -7.01 -18.69
CA CYS A 23 -13.29 -7.93 -18.22
C CYS A 23 -12.67 -7.46 -16.91
N PHE A 24 -12.45 -6.15 -16.76
CA PHE A 24 -11.92 -5.55 -15.53
C PHE A 24 -12.90 -5.76 -14.35
N ALA A 25 -14.19 -5.46 -14.55
CA ALA A 25 -15.21 -5.69 -13.54
C ALA A 25 -15.28 -7.16 -13.12
N GLN A 26 -15.27 -8.09 -14.09
CA GLN A 26 -15.23 -9.53 -13.84
C GLN A 26 -14.00 -9.95 -13.04
N LEU A 27 -12.81 -9.43 -13.36
CA LEU A 27 -11.58 -9.70 -12.62
C LEU A 27 -11.67 -9.25 -11.17
N VAL A 28 -12.17 -8.04 -10.91
CA VAL A 28 -12.34 -7.51 -9.54
C VAL A 28 -13.28 -8.40 -8.73
N ILE A 29 -14.44 -8.77 -9.31
CA ILE A 29 -15.42 -9.65 -8.67
C ILE A 29 -14.82 -11.05 -8.43
N ALA A 30 -14.16 -11.62 -9.43
CA ALA A 30 -13.55 -12.93 -9.32
C ALA A 30 -12.47 -12.97 -8.23
N MET A 31 -11.59 -11.97 -8.15
CA MET A 31 -10.57 -11.87 -7.10
C MET A 31 -11.18 -11.86 -5.69
N ILE A 32 -12.27 -11.13 -5.48
CA ILE A 32 -12.96 -11.10 -4.18
C ILE A 32 -13.62 -12.47 -3.91
N THR A 33 -14.20 -13.09 -4.92
CA THR A 33 -14.93 -14.36 -4.79
C THR A 33 -14.01 -15.52 -4.44
N VAL A 34 -12.90 -15.71 -5.19
CA VAL A 34 -11.99 -16.86 -5.02
C VAL A 34 -10.77 -16.56 -4.16
N LYS A 35 -10.55 -15.31 -3.74
CA LYS A 35 -9.48 -14.88 -2.83
C LYS A 35 -8.06 -15.18 -3.34
N THR A 36 -7.85 -15.20 -4.63
CA THR A 36 -6.54 -15.41 -5.25
C THR A 36 -6.41 -14.63 -6.54
N VAL A 37 -5.16 -14.43 -6.96
CA VAL A 37 -4.81 -13.82 -8.25
C VAL A 37 -4.45 -14.86 -9.31
N ASN A 38 -4.56 -16.15 -9.01
CA ASN A 38 -4.28 -17.23 -9.94
C ASN A 38 -5.30 -17.24 -11.08
N PHE A 39 -4.85 -17.12 -12.33
CA PHE A 39 -5.72 -16.97 -13.50
C PHE A 39 -6.65 -18.15 -13.74
N THR A 40 -6.23 -19.36 -13.41
CA THR A 40 -7.07 -20.56 -13.54
C THR A 40 -8.27 -20.45 -12.61
N HIS A 41 -8.05 -20.09 -11.35
CA HIS A 41 -9.13 -19.90 -10.38
C HIS A 41 -9.99 -18.67 -10.71
N LEU A 42 -9.39 -17.58 -11.20
CA LEU A 42 -10.17 -16.41 -11.63
C LEU A 42 -11.09 -16.75 -12.81
N ALA A 43 -10.60 -17.53 -13.78
CA ALA A 43 -11.37 -17.92 -14.97
C ALA A 43 -12.63 -18.70 -14.59
N THR A 44 -12.56 -19.60 -13.59
CA THR A 44 -13.72 -20.35 -13.13
C THR A 44 -14.71 -19.49 -12.34
N ALA A 45 -14.32 -18.30 -11.89
CA ALA A 45 -15.16 -17.40 -11.09
C ALA A 45 -15.83 -16.29 -11.92
N PHE A 46 -15.59 -16.21 -13.23
CA PHE A 46 -16.27 -15.26 -14.08
C PHE A 46 -17.77 -15.57 -14.13
N MET A 47 -18.58 -14.54 -14.03
CA MET A 47 -20.03 -14.63 -14.13
C MET A 47 -20.44 -14.52 -15.60
N THR A 48 -20.32 -15.62 -16.34
CA THR A 48 -20.60 -15.73 -17.78
C THR A 48 -20.93 -17.17 -18.13
N GLU A 49 -21.63 -17.37 -19.22
CA GLU A 49 -21.91 -18.68 -19.82
C GLU A 49 -20.71 -19.26 -20.60
N SER A 50 -19.66 -18.44 -20.79
CA SER A 50 -18.44 -18.85 -21.50
C SER A 50 -17.66 -19.91 -20.72
N PHE A 51 -17.05 -20.87 -21.41
CA PHE A 51 -16.20 -21.89 -20.82
C PHE A 51 -14.99 -21.27 -20.07
N PRO A 52 -14.51 -21.88 -19.00
CA PRO A 52 -13.36 -21.41 -18.22
C PRO A 52 -12.10 -21.14 -19.06
N GLU A 53 -11.85 -21.98 -20.09
CA GLU A 53 -10.70 -21.82 -21.00
C GLU A 53 -10.79 -20.52 -21.81
N SER A 54 -12.00 -20.16 -22.24
CA SER A 54 -12.26 -18.89 -22.95
C SER A 54 -12.07 -17.70 -22.03
N CYS A 55 -12.53 -17.80 -20.78
CA CYS A 55 -12.31 -16.81 -19.73
C CYS A 55 -10.82 -16.66 -19.43
N TYR A 56 -10.08 -17.76 -19.32
CA TYR A 56 -8.63 -17.76 -19.11
C TYR A 56 -7.88 -17.02 -20.22
N LYS A 57 -8.20 -17.32 -21.49
CA LYS A 57 -7.64 -16.61 -22.65
C LYS A 57 -8.01 -15.12 -22.64
N ARG A 58 -9.22 -14.76 -22.19
CA ARG A 58 -9.65 -13.37 -22.03
C ARG A 58 -8.83 -12.65 -20.96
N ILE A 59 -8.57 -13.29 -19.82
CA ILE A 59 -7.69 -12.77 -18.75
C ILE A 59 -6.27 -12.58 -19.27
N GLN A 60 -5.69 -13.57 -19.95
CA GLN A 60 -4.35 -13.47 -20.54
C GLN A 60 -4.23 -12.27 -21.49
N ARG A 61 -5.22 -12.09 -22.39
CA ARG A 61 -5.27 -10.94 -23.31
C ARG A 61 -5.38 -9.61 -22.57
N PHE A 62 -6.19 -9.54 -21.51
CA PHE A 62 -6.32 -8.36 -20.69
C PHE A 62 -4.95 -7.94 -20.13
N PHE A 63 -4.23 -8.83 -19.46
CA PHE A 63 -2.91 -8.53 -18.89
C PHE A 63 -1.79 -8.36 -19.94
N ARG A 64 -1.96 -8.89 -21.13
CA ARG A 64 -0.99 -8.74 -22.23
C ARG A 64 -1.05 -7.37 -22.89
N PHE A 65 -2.25 -6.86 -23.10
CA PHE A 65 -2.47 -5.69 -23.95
C PHE A 65 -2.93 -4.43 -23.20
N LEU A 66 -3.37 -4.57 -21.96
CA LEU A 66 -3.81 -3.42 -21.18
C LEU A 66 -2.67 -2.91 -20.30
N LYS A 67 -2.47 -1.60 -20.36
CA LYS A 67 -1.63 -0.86 -19.41
C LYS A 67 -2.52 0.17 -18.71
N PHE A 68 -2.43 0.23 -17.40
CA PHE A 68 -3.09 1.27 -16.63
C PHE A 68 -2.17 2.49 -16.54
N ASP A 69 -2.78 3.67 -16.57
CA ASP A 69 -2.10 4.88 -16.14
C ASP A 69 -2.10 4.93 -14.60
N PRO A 70 -0.92 4.90 -13.94
CA PRO A 70 -0.84 4.97 -12.49
C PRO A 70 -1.45 6.24 -11.90
N TYR A 71 -1.46 7.35 -12.65
CA TYR A 71 -2.08 8.61 -12.22
C TYR A 71 -3.59 8.48 -12.11
N VAL A 72 -4.23 7.79 -13.04
CA VAL A 72 -5.67 7.52 -13.00
C VAL A 72 -6.03 6.69 -11.77
N VAL A 73 -5.25 5.64 -11.47
CA VAL A 73 -5.49 4.81 -10.28
C VAL A 73 -5.33 5.62 -9.00
N ALA A 74 -4.26 6.41 -8.88
CA ALA A 74 -4.04 7.26 -7.71
C ALA A 74 -5.13 8.33 -7.55
N SER A 75 -5.56 8.97 -8.66
CA SER A 75 -6.66 9.94 -8.66
C SER A 75 -7.98 9.32 -8.21
N MET A 76 -8.27 8.10 -8.68
CA MET A 76 -9.43 7.33 -8.24
C MET A 76 -9.39 7.06 -6.73
N VAL A 77 -8.26 6.60 -6.20
CA VAL A 77 -8.10 6.34 -4.76
C VAL A 77 -8.30 7.64 -3.96
N ILE A 78 -7.67 8.73 -4.38
CA ILE A 78 -7.79 10.05 -3.73
C ILE A 78 -9.25 10.52 -3.73
N ALA A 79 -9.98 10.35 -4.84
CA ALA A 79 -11.39 10.74 -4.96
C ALA A 79 -12.29 9.87 -4.07
N LEU A 80 -12.18 8.55 -4.16
CA LEU A 80 -13.01 7.59 -3.41
C LEU A 80 -12.91 7.76 -1.90
N PHE A 81 -11.73 8.12 -1.38
CA PHE A 81 -11.51 8.30 0.06
C PHE A 81 -11.56 9.77 0.50
N GLY A 82 -11.99 10.68 -0.37
CA GLY A 82 -12.14 12.11 -0.06
C GLY A 82 -10.83 12.75 0.41
N LEU A 83 -9.71 12.41 -0.21
CA LEU A 83 -8.35 12.85 0.17
C LEU A 83 -7.89 14.10 -0.60
N LYS A 84 -8.67 14.57 -1.57
CA LYS A 84 -8.34 15.75 -2.37
C LYS A 84 -8.13 16.97 -1.45
N ASN A 85 -7.07 17.74 -1.71
CA ASN A 85 -6.68 18.94 -0.97
C ASN A 85 -6.40 18.73 0.53
N LYS A 86 -6.22 17.48 0.98
CA LYS A 86 -5.85 17.16 2.36
C LYS A 86 -4.34 17.01 2.51
N LYS A 87 -3.86 17.27 3.73
CA LYS A 87 -2.48 16.94 4.14
C LYS A 87 -2.33 15.45 4.35
N LEU A 88 -1.55 14.79 3.51
CA LEU A 88 -1.42 13.34 3.45
C LEU A 88 -0.15 12.85 4.19
N SER A 89 -0.31 11.90 5.08
CA SER A 89 0.82 11.12 5.61
C SER A 89 1.08 9.96 4.64
N LEU A 90 2.19 10.03 3.92
CA LEU A 90 2.58 9.01 2.96
C LEU A 90 3.49 7.98 3.62
N ALA A 91 3.41 6.73 3.23
CA ALA A 91 4.33 5.68 3.65
C ALA A 91 4.98 5.02 2.44
N LEU A 92 6.30 4.88 2.52
CA LEU A 92 7.14 4.23 1.51
C LEU A 92 7.66 2.92 2.09
N ASP A 93 7.43 1.81 1.39
CA ASP A 93 7.93 0.50 1.79
C ASP A 93 8.03 -0.43 0.58
N ARG A 94 8.69 -1.57 0.75
CA ARG A 94 8.82 -2.60 -0.28
C ARG A 94 8.14 -3.89 0.12
N THR A 95 7.64 -4.58 -0.88
CA THR A 95 7.27 -5.98 -0.74
C THR A 95 7.94 -6.83 -1.82
N ASN A 96 8.40 -8.01 -1.45
CA ASN A 96 9.10 -8.89 -2.37
C ASN A 96 8.77 -10.36 -2.08
N TRP A 97 8.88 -11.17 -3.13
CA TRP A 97 8.85 -12.63 -3.07
C TRP A 97 9.55 -13.23 -4.29
N LYS A 98 9.70 -14.54 -4.31
CA LYS A 98 10.24 -15.28 -5.45
C LYS A 98 9.16 -16.07 -6.16
N PHE A 99 9.20 -16.06 -7.49
CA PHE A 99 8.47 -16.99 -8.33
C PHE A 99 9.48 -17.71 -9.24
N GLY A 100 9.79 -18.96 -8.94
CA GLY A 100 10.87 -19.68 -9.59
C GLY A 100 12.22 -18.94 -9.42
N LYS A 101 12.85 -18.59 -10.53
CA LYS A 101 14.11 -17.81 -10.56
C LYS A 101 13.90 -16.30 -10.51
N LEU A 102 12.67 -15.81 -10.67
CA LEU A 102 12.35 -14.38 -10.71
C LEU A 102 12.17 -13.81 -9.31
N ASP A 103 12.92 -12.78 -8.99
CA ASP A 103 12.69 -11.95 -7.80
C ASP A 103 11.68 -10.84 -8.16
N ILE A 104 10.50 -10.90 -7.59
CA ILE A 104 9.50 -9.85 -7.69
C ILE A 104 9.73 -8.89 -6.52
N ASN A 105 10.02 -7.64 -6.84
CA ASN A 105 10.39 -6.61 -5.87
C ASN A 105 9.64 -5.32 -6.21
N ILE A 106 8.74 -4.90 -5.34
CA ILE A 106 7.82 -3.80 -5.57
C ILE A 106 8.06 -2.71 -4.54
N LEU A 107 8.49 -1.55 -4.98
CA LEU A 107 8.52 -0.33 -4.20
C LEU A 107 7.15 0.33 -4.29
N MET A 108 6.50 0.58 -3.16
CA MET A 108 5.15 1.10 -3.09
C MET A 108 5.08 2.35 -2.23
N LEU A 109 4.38 3.36 -2.73
CA LEU A 109 4.00 4.56 -2.01
C LEU A 109 2.50 4.53 -1.72
N THR A 110 2.15 4.75 -0.47
CA THR A 110 0.77 4.66 0.02
C THR A 110 0.43 5.90 0.82
N VAL A 111 -0.85 6.12 1.07
CA VAL A 111 -1.33 7.08 2.07
C VAL A 111 -1.87 6.33 3.30
N ALA A 112 -1.45 6.76 4.48
CA ALA A 112 -1.95 6.23 5.74
C ALA A 112 -3.40 6.71 5.96
N TYR A 113 -4.32 5.77 6.21
CA TYR A 113 -5.75 6.03 6.30
C TYR A 113 -6.42 5.14 7.36
N ARG A 114 -6.78 5.73 8.52
CA ARG A 114 -7.59 5.07 9.58
C ARG A 114 -7.13 3.65 9.98
N GLY A 115 -5.81 3.44 10.07
CA GLY A 115 -5.21 2.17 10.50
C GLY A 115 -4.89 1.19 9.38
N ILE A 116 -5.07 1.60 8.13
CA ILE A 116 -4.63 0.89 6.94
C ILE A 116 -3.98 1.87 5.96
N ALA A 117 -3.17 1.38 5.02
CA ALA A 117 -2.64 2.21 3.94
C ALA A 117 -3.40 1.95 2.64
N LEU A 118 -3.59 3.02 1.85
CA LEU A 118 -4.19 2.94 0.52
C LEU A 118 -3.08 3.06 -0.53
N PRO A 119 -3.01 2.17 -1.54
CA PRO A 119 -2.00 2.25 -2.60
C PRO A 119 -2.18 3.52 -3.44
N LEU A 120 -1.09 4.25 -3.71
CA LEU A 120 -1.12 5.39 -4.61
C LEU A 120 -0.24 5.18 -5.84
N MET A 121 1.04 4.84 -5.62
CA MET A 121 2.02 4.65 -6.69
C MET A 121 2.90 3.44 -6.38
N TRP A 122 3.43 2.80 -7.42
CA TRP A 122 4.39 1.70 -7.29
C TRP A 122 5.36 1.64 -8.44
N SER A 123 6.43 0.91 -8.23
CA SER A 123 7.41 0.53 -9.26
C SER A 123 7.87 -0.89 -9.01
N CYS A 124 7.82 -1.73 -10.01
CA CYS A 124 8.47 -3.03 -9.99
C CYS A 124 9.97 -2.86 -10.25
N LEU A 125 10.79 -3.18 -9.26
CA LEU A 125 12.24 -3.07 -9.36
C LEU A 125 12.85 -4.29 -10.07
N LYS A 126 13.71 -4.04 -11.07
CA LYS A 126 14.38 -5.10 -11.85
C LYS A 126 15.61 -5.67 -11.14
N LYS A 127 15.58 -5.78 -9.81
CA LYS A 127 16.71 -6.24 -9.00
C LYS A 127 16.25 -6.83 -7.67
N ARG A 128 17.15 -7.55 -7.04
CA ARG A 128 17.04 -7.95 -5.63
C ARG A 128 17.46 -6.81 -4.70
N GLY A 129 17.05 -6.91 -3.45
CA GLY A 129 17.50 -6.00 -2.39
C GLY A 129 16.82 -4.64 -2.43
N ASN A 130 17.46 -3.67 -1.79
CA ASN A 130 16.88 -2.38 -1.47
C ASN A 130 16.71 -1.47 -2.70
N SER A 131 15.73 -0.57 -2.62
CA SER A 131 15.60 0.52 -3.57
C SER A 131 16.79 1.50 -3.47
N ASN A 132 17.19 2.07 -4.59
CA ASN A 132 18.18 3.14 -4.60
C ASN A 132 17.52 4.53 -4.57
N THR A 133 18.33 5.57 -4.45
CA THR A 133 17.88 6.96 -4.38
C THR A 133 17.08 7.38 -5.62
N PHE A 134 17.54 7.00 -6.82
CA PHE A 134 16.86 7.37 -8.08
C PHE A 134 15.48 6.73 -8.21
N GLU A 135 15.33 5.47 -7.79
CA GLU A 135 14.05 4.76 -7.80
C GLU A 135 13.04 5.42 -6.84
N ARG A 136 13.50 5.84 -5.66
CA ARG A 136 12.68 6.56 -4.67
C ARG A 136 12.27 7.94 -5.19
N ILE A 137 13.22 8.71 -5.70
CA ILE A 137 12.96 10.03 -6.29
C ILE A 137 11.99 9.90 -7.46
N GLY A 138 12.19 8.95 -8.36
CA GLY A 138 11.30 8.71 -9.50
C GLY A 138 9.87 8.41 -9.06
N LEU A 139 9.69 7.64 -7.99
CA LEU A 139 8.36 7.33 -7.44
C LEU A 139 7.70 8.57 -6.83
N ILE A 140 8.44 9.34 -6.02
CA ILE A 140 7.91 10.56 -5.39
C ILE A 140 7.63 11.64 -6.44
N LYS A 141 8.49 11.86 -7.43
CA LYS A 141 8.21 12.82 -8.51
C LYS A 141 6.86 12.57 -9.18
N ARG A 142 6.51 11.30 -9.41
CA ARG A 142 5.21 10.96 -10.00
C ARG A 142 4.05 11.40 -9.11
N ILE A 143 4.06 11.13 -7.81
CA ILE A 143 2.95 11.56 -6.95
C ILE A 143 2.90 13.08 -6.75
N LEU A 144 4.04 13.76 -6.77
CA LEU A 144 4.09 15.23 -6.69
C LEU A 144 3.36 15.92 -7.83
N LEU A 145 3.36 15.36 -9.03
CA LEU A 145 2.58 15.87 -10.17
C LEU A 145 1.07 15.82 -9.90
N LEU A 146 0.62 14.91 -9.05
CA LEU A 146 -0.80 14.72 -8.74
C LEU A 146 -1.27 15.55 -7.53
N ILE A 147 -0.47 15.56 -6.44
CA ILE A 147 -0.91 16.18 -5.18
C ILE A 147 -0.15 17.45 -4.82
N GLY A 148 1.00 17.69 -5.43
CA GLY A 148 1.93 18.76 -5.05
C GLY A 148 2.62 18.55 -3.70
N PRO A 149 3.79 19.17 -3.47
CA PRO A 149 4.57 19.00 -2.23
C PRO A 149 3.83 19.58 -1.01
N ALA A 150 3.05 20.66 -1.21
CA ALA A 150 2.31 21.31 -0.15
C ALA A 150 1.28 20.41 0.54
N ASN A 151 0.78 19.38 -0.13
CA ASN A 151 -0.21 18.45 0.43
C ASN A 151 0.44 17.22 1.09
N ILE A 152 1.75 17.14 1.19
CA ILE A 152 2.44 16.12 1.97
C ILE A 152 2.60 16.60 3.41
N ALA A 153 1.89 15.95 4.33
CA ALA A 153 2.07 16.18 5.76
C ALA A 153 3.40 15.60 6.26
N CYS A 154 3.71 14.38 5.83
CA CYS A 154 4.97 13.69 6.18
C CYS A 154 5.14 12.44 5.31
N LEU A 155 6.36 12.19 4.84
CA LEU A 155 6.76 10.95 4.21
C LEU A 155 7.39 10.03 5.26
N LEU A 156 6.83 8.84 5.45
CA LEU A 156 7.25 7.84 6.43
C LEU A 156 8.02 6.71 5.75
N GLY A 157 9.09 6.25 6.36
CA GLY A 157 9.86 5.11 5.87
C GLY A 157 10.64 4.42 6.99
N ASP A 158 11.02 3.19 6.75
CA ASP A 158 11.86 2.45 7.68
C ASP A 158 13.37 2.74 7.46
N ARG A 159 14.22 1.96 8.12
CA ARG A 159 15.69 2.08 8.07
C ARG A 159 16.30 1.69 6.70
N GLU A 160 15.51 1.26 5.73
CA GLU A 160 15.92 1.10 4.34
C GLU A 160 15.97 2.44 3.62
N PHE A 161 15.01 3.34 3.93
CA PHE A 161 14.78 4.60 3.21
C PHE A 161 15.63 5.76 3.77
N ILE A 162 16.91 5.51 4.01
CA ILE A 162 17.89 6.49 4.47
C ILE A 162 19.01 6.67 3.44
N GLY A 163 19.76 7.76 3.56
CA GLY A 163 20.90 8.08 2.72
C GLY A 163 21.03 9.57 2.48
N MET A 164 22.28 10.06 2.35
CA MET A 164 22.60 11.48 2.25
C MET A 164 21.89 12.15 1.07
N GLU A 165 22.05 11.62 -0.14
CA GLU A 165 21.46 12.20 -1.36
C GLU A 165 19.93 12.17 -1.35
N TRP A 166 19.35 11.13 -0.76
CA TRP A 166 17.89 11.01 -0.63
C TRP A 166 17.32 12.09 0.29
N ILE A 167 17.92 12.26 1.47
CA ILE A 167 17.49 13.27 2.45
C ILE A 167 17.73 14.68 1.91
N LYS A 168 18.87 14.92 1.24
CA LYS A 168 19.17 16.17 0.58
C LYS A 168 18.07 16.55 -0.42
N TRP A 169 17.71 15.62 -1.29
CA TRP A 169 16.66 15.84 -2.28
C TRP A 169 15.28 16.15 -1.64
N LEU A 170 14.90 15.43 -0.58
CA LEU A 170 13.65 15.70 0.14
C LEU A 170 13.60 17.10 0.76
N ASP A 171 14.72 17.56 1.32
CA ASP A 171 14.84 18.91 1.88
C ASP A 171 14.72 19.96 0.78
N GLU A 172 15.40 19.79 -0.34
CA GLU A 172 15.32 20.69 -1.49
C GLU A 172 13.90 20.79 -2.08
N GLN A 173 13.14 19.70 -2.01
CA GLN A 173 11.73 19.70 -2.43
C GLN A 173 10.77 20.15 -1.33
N ASN A 174 11.27 20.57 -0.15
CA ASN A 174 10.46 20.94 1.03
C ASN A 174 9.51 19.84 1.49
N ILE A 175 9.84 18.56 1.27
CA ILE A 175 9.03 17.42 1.67
C ILE A 175 9.34 17.05 3.12
N PRO A 176 8.35 17.14 4.05
CA PRO A 176 8.53 16.68 5.41
C PRO A 176 8.70 15.16 5.43
N PHE A 177 9.69 14.68 6.16
CA PHE A 177 9.91 13.25 6.32
C PHE A 177 10.08 12.83 7.79
N LEU A 178 9.86 11.54 8.04
CA LEU A 178 10.10 10.89 9.33
C LEU A 178 10.55 9.46 9.07
N PHE A 179 11.86 9.22 9.20
CA PHE A 179 12.48 7.95 8.89
C PHE A 179 13.14 7.33 10.10
N ARG A 180 13.08 6.00 10.20
CA ARG A 180 13.90 5.26 11.16
C ARG A 180 15.32 5.16 10.63
N ILE A 181 16.30 5.37 11.51
CA ILE A 181 17.72 5.16 11.19
C ILE A 181 18.25 3.89 11.86
N ARG A 182 19.38 3.42 11.37
CA ARG A 182 20.08 2.26 11.96
C ARG A 182 20.80 2.68 13.23
N ASN A 183 20.90 1.75 14.18
CA ASN A 183 21.58 2.02 15.46
C ASN A 183 23.09 2.25 15.32
N ASN A 184 23.69 1.83 14.21
CA ASN A 184 25.09 2.10 13.87
C ASN A 184 25.30 3.37 13.02
N SER A 185 24.24 4.16 12.74
CA SER A 185 24.37 5.45 12.05
C SER A 185 25.17 6.42 12.94
N LEU A 186 26.15 7.11 12.34
CA LEU A 186 26.99 8.08 13.07
C LEU A 186 26.26 9.41 13.22
N LEU A 187 26.11 9.88 14.45
CA LEU A 187 25.66 11.23 14.79
C LEU A 187 26.90 12.16 14.75
N GLU A 188 26.71 13.31 14.09
CA GLU A 188 27.80 14.31 13.93
C GLU A 188 29.08 13.77 13.27
N GLY A 189 28.95 12.61 12.59
CA GLY A 189 30.08 11.90 11.98
C GLY A 189 31.00 11.18 12.98
N ILE A 190 30.68 11.18 14.26
CA ILE A 190 31.61 10.77 15.35
C ILE A 190 31.11 9.48 16.03
N LEU A 191 29.89 9.48 16.55
CA LEU A 191 29.43 8.45 17.48
C LEU A 191 28.18 7.75 16.98
N PRO A 192 28.16 6.39 16.95
CA PRO A 192 26.95 5.65 16.56
C PRO A 192 25.79 5.88 17.56
N VAL A 193 24.55 5.87 17.03
CA VAL A 193 23.32 6.08 17.80
C VAL A 193 23.25 5.20 19.05
N ASN A 194 23.56 3.91 18.93
CA ASN A 194 23.53 2.99 20.06
C ASN A 194 24.55 3.34 21.17
N ALA A 195 25.72 3.84 20.82
CA ALA A 195 26.71 4.31 21.79
C ALA A 195 26.29 5.62 22.44
N PHE A 196 25.75 6.57 21.64
CA PHE A 196 25.29 7.87 22.15
C PHE A 196 24.15 7.71 23.17
N PHE A 197 23.21 6.80 22.92
CA PHE A 197 22.04 6.57 23.79
C PHE A 197 22.16 5.36 24.71
N ARG A 198 23.36 4.75 24.88
CA ARG A 198 23.53 3.54 25.71
C ARG A 198 23.04 3.70 27.15
N ARG A 199 23.10 4.93 27.71
CA ARG A 199 22.67 5.27 29.07
C ARG A 199 21.21 5.73 29.13
N LEU A 200 20.45 5.73 28.05
CA LEU A 200 19.05 6.13 28.07
C LEU A 200 18.22 5.09 28.85
N PRO A 201 17.56 5.49 29.95
CA PRO A 201 16.74 4.58 30.74
C PRO A 201 15.54 4.03 29.88
N PRO A 202 15.12 2.76 30.07
CA PRO A 202 14.07 2.13 29.26
C PRO A 202 12.72 2.86 29.25
N HIS A 203 12.39 3.60 30.32
CA HIS A 203 11.15 4.36 30.43
C HIS A 203 11.26 5.79 29.86
N LYS A 204 12.47 6.27 29.59
CA LYS A 204 12.72 7.61 29.05
C LYS A 204 12.73 7.60 27.53
N LYS A 205 12.44 8.75 26.96
CA LYS A 205 12.49 9.03 25.52
C LYS A 205 13.06 10.43 25.29
N VAL A 206 13.87 10.56 24.25
CA VAL A 206 14.30 11.85 23.71
C VAL A 206 13.35 12.23 22.57
N LYS A 207 12.96 13.49 22.48
CA LYS A 207 12.14 14.02 21.40
C LYS A 207 12.77 15.27 20.82
N ASN A 208 12.85 15.30 19.48
CA ASN A 208 13.31 16.47 18.74
C ASN A 208 14.66 17.03 19.19
N GLY A 209 15.59 16.19 19.60
CA GLY A 209 16.97 16.56 19.77
C GLY A 209 17.58 17.01 18.45
N LYS A 210 18.18 18.18 18.37
CA LYS A 210 18.87 18.62 17.14
C LYS A 210 20.21 17.88 17.04
N THR A 211 20.55 17.41 15.86
CA THR A 211 21.84 16.77 15.56
C THR A 211 22.18 16.92 14.08
N LEU A 212 23.45 16.77 13.78
CA LEU A 212 23.93 16.73 12.40
C LEU A 212 23.99 15.27 11.94
N LEU A 213 23.31 14.96 10.83
CA LEU A 213 23.35 13.64 10.21
C LEU A 213 23.60 13.82 8.71
N TRP A 214 24.66 13.18 8.21
CA TRP A 214 25.09 13.32 6.80
C TRP A 214 25.19 14.78 6.33
N GLY A 215 25.78 15.65 7.16
CA GLY A 215 25.97 17.07 6.86
C GLY A 215 24.68 17.91 6.91
N ARG A 216 23.58 17.40 7.46
CA ARG A 216 22.32 18.13 7.56
C ARG A 216 21.76 18.14 8.99
N ASN A 217 21.22 19.28 9.37
CA ASN A 217 20.52 19.42 10.65
C ASN A 217 19.18 18.68 10.61
N VAL A 218 19.02 17.73 11.50
CA VAL A 218 17.78 16.96 11.66
C VAL A 218 17.30 16.98 13.11
N TYR A 219 16.01 16.72 13.29
CA TYR A 219 15.44 16.47 14.62
C TYR A 219 15.41 14.96 14.85
N LEU A 220 16.08 14.53 15.89
CA LEU A 220 16.18 13.13 16.28
C LEU A 220 15.27 12.86 17.48
N SER A 221 14.54 11.75 17.42
CA SER A 221 13.77 11.24 18.55
C SER A 221 14.09 9.77 18.75
N THR A 222 14.39 9.38 19.99
CA THR A 222 14.74 8.00 20.32
C THR A 222 14.03 7.50 21.58
N ARG A 223 13.75 6.22 21.60
CA ARG A 223 13.25 5.46 22.75
C ARG A 223 13.60 3.99 22.61
N TRP A 224 13.52 3.25 23.67
CA TRP A 224 13.54 1.80 23.59
C TRP A 224 12.28 1.24 22.91
N SER A 225 12.43 0.11 22.24
CA SER A 225 11.30 -0.69 21.74
C SER A 225 10.40 -1.13 22.90
N TYR A 226 9.24 -1.68 22.59
CA TYR A 226 8.32 -2.21 23.61
C TYR A 226 8.97 -3.31 24.45
N ASN A 227 9.70 -4.21 23.81
CA ASN A 227 10.41 -5.32 24.46
C ASN A 227 11.74 -4.89 25.10
N LYS A 228 12.15 -3.62 24.95
CA LYS A 228 13.40 -3.05 25.47
C LYS A 228 14.68 -3.71 24.93
N ASP A 229 14.60 -4.38 23.78
CA ASP A 229 15.67 -5.10 23.11
C ASP A 229 16.48 -4.23 22.13
N GLU A 230 15.86 -3.20 21.57
CA GLU A 230 16.52 -2.29 20.64
C GLU A 230 16.10 -0.82 20.81
N LEU A 231 16.98 0.11 20.40
CA LEU A 231 16.63 1.51 20.28
C LEU A 231 15.86 1.75 18.98
N VAL A 232 14.74 2.45 19.10
CA VAL A 232 13.96 2.95 17.97
C VAL A 232 14.25 4.43 17.81
N THR A 233 15.16 4.75 16.87
CA THR A 233 15.58 6.12 16.59
C THR A 233 15.02 6.57 15.26
N ILE A 234 14.33 7.70 15.28
CA ILE A 234 13.68 8.30 14.10
C ILE A 234 14.20 9.74 13.92
N ILE A 235 14.31 10.13 12.65
CA ILE A 235 14.79 11.47 12.27
C ILE A 235 13.75 12.17 11.42
N SER A 236 13.69 13.49 11.52
CA SER A 236 12.82 14.36 10.74
C SER A 236 13.53 15.66 10.38
N ASN A 237 13.20 16.25 9.23
CA ASN A 237 13.64 17.61 8.90
C ASN A 237 12.80 18.70 9.56
N ARG A 238 11.77 18.33 10.32
CA ARG A 238 10.89 19.27 11.04
C ARG A 238 10.68 18.84 12.48
N LYS A 239 10.55 19.82 13.39
CA LYS A 239 10.12 19.57 14.76
C LYS A 239 8.69 19.05 14.78
N LEU A 240 8.45 17.89 15.40
CA LEU A 240 7.17 17.20 15.44
C LEU A 240 6.61 17.12 16.86
N GLN A 241 5.33 17.43 17.04
CA GLN A 241 4.68 17.35 18.35
C GLN A 241 4.69 15.92 18.93
N SER A 242 4.39 14.92 18.10
CA SER A 242 4.27 13.52 18.51
C SER A 242 4.96 12.58 17.51
N PRO A 243 6.33 12.60 17.41
CA PRO A 243 7.05 11.88 16.36
C PRO A 243 6.77 10.38 16.37
N PHE A 244 6.73 9.71 17.51
CA PHE A 244 6.46 8.27 17.60
C PHE A 244 5.02 7.90 17.26
N LYS A 245 4.02 8.76 17.57
CA LYS A 245 2.63 8.56 17.20
C LYS A 245 2.48 8.67 15.67
N LEU A 246 3.13 9.64 15.06
CA LEU A 246 3.14 9.82 13.61
C LEU A 246 3.86 8.64 12.93
N TYR A 247 5.03 8.25 13.42
CA TYR A 247 5.81 7.15 12.85
C TYR A 247 5.06 5.80 12.86
N ARG A 248 4.19 5.59 13.86
CA ARG A 248 3.35 4.37 13.93
C ARG A 248 2.47 4.18 12.70
N LYS A 249 2.05 5.27 12.04
CA LYS A 249 1.28 5.19 10.80
C LYS A 249 2.02 4.47 9.66
N ARG A 250 3.34 4.39 9.70
CA ARG A 250 4.12 3.61 8.74
C ARG A 250 3.64 2.15 8.67
N TRP A 251 3.27 1.57 9.80
CA TRP A 251 2.83 0.16 9.82
C TRP A 251 1.49 -0.10 9.12
N GLU A 252 0.77 0.92 8.75
CA GLU A 252 -0.45 0.77 7.97
C GLU A 252 -0.16 0.15 6.58
N ILE A 253 1.04 0.38 6.01
CA ILE A 253 1.46 -0.26 4.74
C ILE A 253 1.70 -1.77 4.91
N GLU A 254 2.21 -2.21 6.06
CA GLU A 254 2.37 -3.65 6.34
C GLU A 254 0.99 -4.34 6.47
N THR A 255 0.00 -3.62 7.00
CA THR A 255 -1.39 -4.09 7.04
C THR A 255 -1.95 -4.23 5.62
N LEU A 256 -1.71 -3.26 4.75
CA LEU A 256 -2.06 -3.35 3.33
C LEU A 256 -1.39 -4.56 2.65
N PHE A 257 -0.07 -4.72 2.80
CA PHE A 257 0.64 -5.88 2.22
C PHE A 257 0.05 -7.20 2.72
N GLY A 258 -0.33 -7.28 3.99
CA GLY A 258 -1.03 -8.43 4.53
C GLY A 258 -2.38 -8.69 3.85
N CYS A 259 -3.15 -7.64 3.50
CA CYS A 259 -4.41 -7.76 2.78
C CYS A 259 -4.23 -8.19 1.32
N LEU A 260 -3.22 -7.64 0.64
CA LEU A 260 -2.90 -8.04 -0.74
C LEU A 260 -2.40 -9.49 -0.81
N LYS A 261 -1.64 -9.93 0.18
CA LYS A 261 -1.09 -11.28 0.29
C LYS A 261 -2.06 -12.23 1.04
N LYS A 262 -1.62 -12.88 2.07
CA LYS A 262 -2.29 -14.00 2.77
C LYS A 262 -3.68 -13.69 3.34
N ARG A 263 -3.96 -12.44 3.72
CA ARG A 263 -5.24 -12.10 4.37
C ARG A 263 -6.38 -11.82 3.39
N GLY A 264 -6.11 -11.65 2.10
CA GLY A 264 -7.12 -11.27 1.10
C GLY A 264 -6.96 -11.96 -0.23
N PHE A 265 -6.01 -11.53 -1.05
CA PHE A 265 -5.96 -11.86 -2.47
C PHE A 265 -4.87 -12.85 -2.86
N CYS A 266 -4.04 -13.33 -1.94
CA CYS A 266 -2.92 -14.23 -2.21
C CYS A 266 -2.04 -13.74 -3.37
N PHE A 267 -1.60 -12.48 -3.33
CA PHE A 267 -0.86 -11.83 -4.41
C PHE A 267 0.40 -12.60 -4.83
N GLU A 268 1.00 -13.35 -3.91
CA GLU A 268 2.19 -14.18 -4.16
C GLU A 268 1.90 -15.43 -5.02
N ASP A 269 0.61 -15.79 -5.19
CA ASP A 269 0.18 -16.90 -6.05
C ASP A 269 0.12 -16.50 -7.54
N THR A 270 0.58 -15.29 -7.90
CA THR A 270 0.66 -14.88 -9.30
C THR A 270 1.74 -15.67 -10.03
N HIS A 271 1.41 -16.16 -11.22
CA HIS A 271 2.34 -16.78 -12.15
C HIS A 271 2.85 -15.80 -13.21
N LEU A 272 2.66 -14.50 -12.99
CA LEU A 272 3.13 -13.46 -13.91
C LEU A 272 4.64 -13.26 -13.73
N ILE A 273 5.37 -13.33 -14.85
CA ILE A 273 6.82 -13.11 -14.90
C ILE A 273 7.20 -11.75 -15.48
N HIS A 274 6.29 -11.08 -16.20
CA HIS A 274 6.52 -9.77 -16.78
C HIS A 274 6.13 -8.66 -15.80
N LEU A 275 7.07 -7.82 -15.41
CA LEU A 275 6.86 -6.74 -14.42
C LEU A 275 5.71 -5.81 -14.81
N ALA A 276 5.59 -5.44 -16.10
CA ALA A 276 4.48 -4.59 -16.55
C ALA A 276 3.10 -5.24 -16.32
N ARG A 277 2.99 -6.57 -16.41
CA ARG A 277 1.74 -7.29 -16.10
C ARG A 277 1.49 -7.36 -14.59
N ILE A 278 2.55 -7.43 -13.78
CA ILE A 278 2.46 -7.35 -12.32
C ILE A 278 1.97 -5.95 -11.91
N GLU A 279 2.47 -4.88 -12.54
CA GLU A 279 1.97 -3.51 -12.32
C GLU A 279 0.49 -3.38 -12.69
N THR A 280 0.06 -3.98 -13.79
CA THR A 280 -1.37 -4.08 -14.15
C THR A 280 -2.17 -4.85 -13.09
N LEU A 281 -1.64 -5.94 -12.55
CA LEU A 281 -2.28 -6.72 -11.48
C LEU A 281 -2.45 -5.89 -10.20
N ILE A 282 -1.44 -5.09 -9.82
CA ILE A 282 -1.54 -4.18 -8.67
C ILE A 282 -2.68 -3.17 -8.86
N CYS A 283 -2.90 -2.66 -10.09
CA CYS A 283 -4.06 -1.78 -10.37
C CYS A 283 -5.39 -2.50 -10.06
N VAL A 284 -5.57 -3.72 -10.57
CA VAL A 284 -6.79 -4.52 -10.33
C VAL A 284 -6.98 -4.81 -8.84
N LEU A 285 -5.89 -5.19 -8.16
CA LEU A 285 -5.88 -5.43 -6.72
C LEU A 285 -6.21 -4.15 -5.92
N THR A 286 -5.71 -2.99 -6.35
CA THR A 286 -6.02 -1.70 -5.72
C THR A 286 -7.51 -1.41 -5.77
N VAL A 287 -8.16 -1.63 -6.91
CA VAL A 287 -9.62 -1.45 -7.04
C VAL A 287 -10.38 -2.42 -6.14
N ALA A 288 -10.04 -3.72 -6.17
CA ALA A 288 -10.69 -4.74 -5.35
C ALA A 288 -10.51 -4.46 -3.85
N PHE A 289 -9.32 -4.01 -3.46
CA PHE A 289 -8.99 -3.64 -2.08
C PHE A 289 -9.78 -2.41 -1.62
N CYS A 290 -9.75 -1.32 -2.40
CA CYS A 290 -10.46 -0.07 -2.08
C CYS A 290 -11.97 -0.31 -1.96
N TRP A 291 -12.55 -1.05 -2.90
CA TRP A 291 -13.97 -1.39 -2.86
C TRP A 291 -14.33 -2.20 -1.61
N SER A 292 -13.55 -3.23 -1.29
CA SER A 292 -13.75 -4.03 -0.08
C SER A 292 -13.66 -3.17 1.19
N HIS A 293 -12.72 -2.22 1.23
CA HIS A 293 -12.58 -1.34 2.39
C HIS A 293 -13.75 -0.37 2.54
N LEU A 294 -14.20 0.27 1.45
CA LEU A 294 -15.34 1.20 1.44
C LEU A 294 -16.64 0.50 1.85
N VAL A 295 -16.88 -0.72 1.35
CA VAL A 295 -18.05 -1.51 1.77
C VAL A 295 -17.96 -1.85 3.26
N GLY A 296 -16.74 -2.11 3.75
CA GLY A 296 -16.50 -2.35 5.18
C GLY A 296 -16.79 -1.11 6.03
N GLU A 297 -16.40 0.09 5.59
CA GLU A 297 -16.73 1.35 6.28
C GLU A 297 -18.24 1.57 6.30
N ALA A 298 -18.89 1.49 5.14
CA ALA A 298 -20.35 1.69 5.03
C ALA A 298 -21.16 0.66 5.83
N LYS A 299 -20.67 -0.57 5.92
CA LYS A 299 -21.31 -1.61 6.74
C LYS A 299 -21.09 -1.38 8.23
N GLU A 300 -19.89 -0.96 8.61
CA GLU A 300 -19.57 -0.69 10.02
C GLU A 300 -20.36 0.48 10.60
N GLU A 301 -20.66 1.49 9.80
CA GLU A 301 -21.53 2.61 10.19
C GLU A 301 -22.95 2.13 10.57
N LYS A 302 -23.46 1.09 9.90
CA LYS A 302 -24.80 0.51 10.16
C LYS A 302 -24.77 -0.57 11.22
N VAL A 303 -23.78 -1.44 11.17
CA VAL A 303 -23.62 -2.59 12.07
C VAL A 303 -22.16 -2.60 12.55
N PRO A 304 -21.89 -2.02 13.73
CA PRO A 304 -20.52 -1.92 14.25
C PRO A 304 -19.87 -3.29 14.45
N ILE A 305 -18.57 -3.36 14.15
CA ILE A 305 -17.77 -4.56 14.37
C ILE A 305 -17.58 -4.74 15.89
N GLU A 306 -17.92 -5.92 16.38
CA GLU A 306 -17.74 -6.31 17.79
C GLU A 306 -16.32 -6.05 18.28
N THR A 307 -16.19 -5.44 19.45
CA THR A 307 -14.92 -5.26 20.15
C THR A 307 -14.72 -6.39 21.13
N LYS A 308 -13.62 -7.14 20.98
CA LYS A 308 -13.29 -8.26 21.86
C LYS A 308 -12.76 -7.79 23.22
N SER A 309 -12.71 -8.69 24.20
CA SER A 309 -12.23 -8.42 25.57
C SER A 309 -10.87 -7.72 25.66
N HIS A 310 -9.98 -7.97 24.72
CA HIS A 310 -8.67 -7.30 24.64
C HIS A 310 -8.70 -5.89 23.99
N GLY A 311 -9.88 -5.30 23.76
CA GLY A 311 -10.06 -3.92 23.24
C GLY A 311 -9.84 -3.75 21.73
N ARG A 312 -9.69 -4.82 20.95
CA ARG A 312 -9.56 -4.76 19.48
C ARG A 312 -10.82 -5.27 18.81
N LYS A 313 -11.15 -4.68 17.65
CA LYS A 313 -12.24 -5.16 16.78
C LYS A 313 -12.03 -6.63 16.39
N ALA A 314 -13.10 -7.41 16.30
CA ALA A 314 -13.06 -8.82 15.90
C ALA A 314 -12.54 -9.03 14.48
N LYS A 315 -12.79 -8.06 13.58
CA LYS A 315 -12.29 -8.03 12.20
C LYS A 315 -11.76 -6.64 11.85
N SER A 316 -10.84 -6.54 10.89
CA SER A 316 -10.52 -5.26 10.27
C SER A 316 -11.67 -4.80 9.36
N ILE A 317 -11.78 -3.48 9.14
CA ILE A 317 -12.78 -2.90 8.22
C ILE A 317 -12.66 -3.52 6.82
N PHE A 318 -11.43 -3.64 6.29
CA PHE A 318 -11.20 -4.34 5.03
C PHE A 318 -11.79 -5.75 5.03
N ARG A 319 -11.49 -6.56 6.05
CA ARG A 319 -11.99 -7.94 6.15
C ARG A 319 -13.52 -7.99 6.26
N TYR A 320 -14.10 -7.04 6.94
CA TYR A 320 -15.55 -6.96 7.12
C TYR A 320 -16.28 -6.72 5.79
N GLY A 321 -15.81 -5.75 5.00
CA GLY A 321 -16.38 -5.50 3.67
C GLY A 321 -16.01 -6.56 2.62
N PHE A 322 -14.80 -7.12 2.71
CA PHE A 322 -14.37 -8.21 1.84
C PHE A 322 -15.26 -9.46 2.00
N ASP A 323 -15.55 -9.85 3.24
CA ASP A 323 -16.44 -10.98 3.54
C ASP A 323 -17.87 -10.69 3.07
N GLU A 324 -18.35 -9.43 3.21
CA GLU A 324 -19.66 -9.00 2.72
C GLU A 324 -19.78 -9.12 1.20
N LEU A 325 -18.89 -8.51 0.46
CA LEU A 325 -18.87 -8.57 -0.99
C LEU A 325 -18.77 -10.02 -1.48
N ARG A 326 -17.91 -10.80 -0.86
CA ARG A 326 -17.76 -12.22 -1.19
C ARG A 326 -19.05 -12.99 -0.99
N GLY A 327 -19.75 -12.78 0.11
CA GLY A 327 -21.06 -13.40 0.37
C GLY A 327 -22.08 -13.04 -0.69
N ILE A 328 -22.16 -11.76 -1.09
CA ILE A 328 -23.05 -11.29 -2.17
C ILE A 328 -22.73 -12.00 -3.48
N PHE A 329 -21.45 -12.05 -3.90
CA PHE A 329 -21.08 -12.66 -5.17
C PHE A 329 -21.28 -14.17 -5.23
N LEU A 330 -21.03 -14.88 -4.13
CA LEU A 330 -21.30 -16.32 -4.05
C LEU A 330 -22.79 -16.62 -4.18
N ASN A 331 -23.66 -15.81 -3.56
CA ASN A 331 -25.11 -15.98 -3.65
C ASN A 331 -25.63 -15.64 -5.06
N LEU A 332 -25.12 -14.59 -5.71
CA LEU A 332 -25.47 -14.28 -7.10
C LEU A 332 -25.08 -15.41 -8.04
N ARG A 333 -23.89 -15.99 -7.85
CA ARG A 333 -23.42 -17.11 -8.66
C ARG A 333 -24.30 -18.36 -8.51
N LYS A 334 -24.72 -18.70 -7.30
CA LYS A 334 -25.65 -19.81 -7.08
C LYS A 334 -26.95 -19.64 -7.87
N LYS A 335 -27.53 -18.43 -7.88
CA LYS A 335 -28.73 -18.13 -8.64
C LYS A 335 -28.56 -18.27 -10.16
N MET A 336 -27.36 -18.01 -10.70
CA MET A 336 -27.08 -18.16 -12.13
C MET A 336 -26.89 -19.63 -12.56
N VAL A 337 -26.51 -20.52 -11.65
CA VAL A 337 -26.31 -21.96 -11.95
C VAL A 337 -27.61 -22.76 -11.80
N CYS A 338 -28.62 -22.22 -11.11
CA CYS A 338 -29.93 -22.88 -10.92
C CYS A 338 -30.93 -22.57 -12.03
N PHE A 339 -30.54 -21.87 -13.10
CA PHE A 339 -31.29 -21.64 -14.34
C PHE A 339 -30.54 -22.26 -15.51
#